data_e25eb63e5298461b295f2663c47b2f3a
#
_entry.id   e25eb63e5298461b295f2663c47b2f3a
#
_cell.length_a   1.000
_cell.length_b   1.000
_cell.length_c   1.000
_cell.angle_alpha   90.00
_cell.angle_beta   90.00
_cell.angle_gamma   90.00
#
_symmetry.space_group_name_H-M   'P 1'
#
loop_
_entity.id
_entity.type
_entity.pdbx_description
1 polymer ?
#
loop_
_entity_poly.entity_id
_entity_poly.type
_entity_poly.pdbx_seq_one_letter_code
_entity_poly.pdbx_strand_id
1 'polypeptide(L)'
;MTAATSPSNDTYDAPWKAAIALYFRDFMAFYFPDAHAAIDWRREPDFLDKELQQLAQDGAIGRRLADHLVRVHTLEGTEGWVLVHVEMQAWHDPQLPERIFTYHYRIYELHRRPVASLVVLADESRHWRPDRFGYSLFGCELALQFRTSKLLDHAERIDALLKDENPFALFTAAHLLTQRTHLLPKRRLAAKRKLARLLFARDWARQRIVNLFHVIDWIMRLPDELEDRLWQDIIEHEGRPTMENYIPRGARIEMRRELAEAKEKAMRDGHLQGLQEGRQVGLQEGRQEGRQEGIQQGMRQGMQHGQAMLLTLQLTRRFGPLPDDVAARIAAASLEQLQGWATAVIDARSLDEIFPRH
;
A
#
# COMPACT_ATOMS: atom_id res chain seq x y z
N MET A 1 -24.43 -15.42 9.58
CA MET A 1 -23.83 -15.09 8.27
C MET A 1 -22.37 -14.72 8.58
N THR A 2 -21.48 -15.70 8.49
CA THR A 2 -20.05 -15.55 8.72
C THR A 2 -19.43 -14.88 7.48
N ALA A 3 -18.90 -13.68 7.66
CA ALA A 3 -18.14 -12.97 6.63
C ALA A 3 -16.93 -13.85 6.21
N ALA A 4 -16.89 -14.24 4.95
CA ALA A 4 -15.74 -14.88 4.36
C ALA A 4 -14.61 -13.87 4.38
N THR A 5 -13.62 -14.10 5.23
CA THR A 5 -12.33 -13.39 5.24
C THR A 5 -11.71 -13.54 3.86
N SER A 6 -11.61 -12.42 3.14
CA SER A 6 -10.82 -12.34 1.91
C SER A 6 -9.40 -12.83 2.20
N PRO A 7 -8.76 -13.62 1.33
CA PRO A 7 -7.38 -14.05 1.53
C PRO A 7 -6.50 -12.80 1.58
N SER A 8 -5.61 -12.75 2.60
CA SER A 8 -4.68 -11.65 2.82
C SER A 8 -3.88 -11.34 1.55
N ASN A 9 -3.83 -10.08 1.17
CA ASN A 9 -3.24 -9.54 -0.07
C ASN A 9 -1.75 -9.89 -0.29
N ASP A 10 -1.02 -10.28 0.76
CA ASP A 10 0.42 -10.56 0.73
C ASP A 10 0.83 -11.85 -0.01
N THR A 11 -0.13 -12.64 -0.48
CA THR A 11 0.18 -13.98 -0.99
C THR A 11 0.71 -14.03 -2.41
N TYR A 12 0.54 -12.97 -3.21
CA TYR A 12 1.01 -12.94 -4.61
C TYR A 12 2.25 -12.08 -4.84
N ASP A 13 2.56 -11.11 -3.97
CA ASP A 13 3.64 -10.14 -4.16
C ASP A 13 5.04 -10.79 -4.10
N ALA A 14 5.28 -11.66 -3.13
CA ALA A 14 6.59 -12.28 -2.94
C ALA A 14 7.07 -13.14 -4.13
N PRO A 15 6.24 -14.03 -4.76
CA PRO A 15 6.66 -14.77 -5.94
C PRO A 15 6.94 -13.87 -7.14
N TRP A 16 6.14 -12.84 -7.36
CA TRP A 16 6.38 -11.89 -8.43
C TRP A 16 7.66 -11.11 -8.22
N LYS A 17 7.90 -10.66 -7.00
CA LYS A 17 9.12 -9.96 -6.62
C LYS A 17 10.36 -10.83 -6.89
N ALA A 18 10.36 -12.08 -6.44
CA ALA A 18 11.46 -13.00 -6.71
C ALA A 18 11.65 -13.26 -8.21
N ALA A 19 10.57 -13.42 -8.96
CA ALA A 19 10.62 -13.63 -10.41
C ALA A 19 11.19 -12.42 -11.16
N ILE A 20 10.78 -11.20 -10.79
CA ILE A 20 11.28 -9.96 -11.38
C ILE A 20 12.78 -9.81 -11.12
N ALA A 21 13.24 -10.07 -9.89
CA ALA A 21 14.66 -10.00 -9.55
C ALA A 21 15.51 -10.99 -10.35
N LEU A 22 15.01 -12.21 -10.59
CA LEU A 22 15.74 -13.24 -11.33
C LEU A 22 15.71 -13.06 -12.85
N TYR A 23 14.63 -12.48 -13.38
CA TYR A 23 14.36 -12.41 -14.81
C TYR A 23 13.96 -11.01 -15.26
N PHE A 24 14.61 -9.97 -14.72
CA PHE A 24 14.24 -8.57 -14.97
C PHE A 24 14.25 -8.21 -16.44
N ARG A 25 15.25 -8.69 -17.21
CA ARG A 25 15.31 -8.46 -18.66
C ARG A 25 14.10 -9.05 -19.39
N ASP A 26 13.72 -10.29 -19.04
CA ASP A 26 12.56 -10.97 -19.61
C ASP A 26 11.25 -10.26 -19.21
N PHE A 27 11.17 -9.74 -17.97
CA PHE A 27 10.06 -8.93 -17.47
C PHE A 27 9.87 -7.67 -18.32
N MET A 28 10.93 -6.93 -18.51
CA MET A 28 10.90 -5.70 -19.31
C MET A 28 10.53 -6.00 -20.77
N ALA A 29 11.08 -7.05 -21.35
CA ALA A 29 10.77 -7.46 -22.72
C ALA A 29 9.29 -7.82 -22.91
N PHE A 30 8.66 -8.44 -21.90
CA PHE A 30 7.29 -8.91 -21.99
C PHE A 30 6.27 -7.79 -21.75
N TYR A 31 6.44 -7.02 -20.69
CA TYR A 31 5.44 -6.02 -20.27
C TYR A 31 5.71 -4.61 -20.79
N PHE A 32 6.97 -4.28 -21.04
CA PHE A 32 7.41 -2.93 -21.43
C PHE A 32 8.45 -2.96 -22.56
N PRO A 33 8.09 -3.51 -23.74
CA PRO A 33 9.05 -3.75 -24.82
C PRO A 33 9.76 -2.50 -25.31
N ASP A 34 9.08 -1.34 -25.32
CA ASP A 34 9.72 -0.07 -25.72
C ASP A 34 10.82 0.33 -24.72
N ALA A 35 10.55 0.21 -23.42
CA ALA A 35 11.53 0.48 -22.37
C ALA A 35 12.68 -0.55 -22.43
N HIS A 36 12.36 -1.83 -22.64
CA HIS A 36 13.35 -2.88 -22.84
C HIS A 36 14.31 -2.55 -23.99
N ALA A 37 13.80 -2.07 -25.13
CA ALA A 37 14.59 -1.70 -26.29
C ALA A 37 15.52 -0.49 -26.04
N ALA A 38 15.17 0.37 -25.10
CA ALA A 38 15.97 1.55 -24.75
C ALA A 38 17.08 1.26 -23.72
N ILE A 39 17.08 0.10 -23.06
CA ILE A 39 18.05 -0.28 -22.02
C ILE A 39 19.30 -0.91 -22.65
N ASP A 40 20.47 -0.51 -22.16
CA ASP A 40 21.76 -1.14 -22.49
C ASP A 40 22.00 -2.40 -21.66
N TRP A 41 21.52 -3.53 -22.13
CA TRP A 41 21.64 -4.84 -21.49
C TRP A 41 23.06 -5.44 -21.47
N ARG A 42 24.07 -4.73 -21.97
CA ARG A 42 25.49 -5.10 -21.80
C ARG A 42 25.97 -4.76 -20.39
N ARG A 43 25.24 -3.90 -19.69
CA ARG A 43 25.48 -3.53 -18.30
C ARG A 43 24.42 -4.17 -17.43
N GLU A 44 24.86 -4.79 -16.35
CA GLU A 44 23.96 -5.43 -15.39
C GLU A 44 23.06 -4.40 -14.69
N PRO A 45 21.75 -4.64 -14.60
CA PRO A 45 20.84 -3.85 -13.76
C PRO A 45 21.22 -3.93 -12.29
N ASP A 46 21.12 -2.83 -11.57
CA ASP A 46 21.46 -2.76 -10.16
C ASP A 46 20.19 -2.56 -9.33
N PHE A 47 19.88 -3.51 -8.44
CA PHE A 47 18.69 -3.50 -7.60
C PHE A 47 18.94 -2.69 -6.33
N LEU A 48 18.18 -1.60 -6.16
CA LEU A 48 18.27 -0.65 -5.04
C LEU A 48 17.10 -0.83 -4.05
N ASP A 49 16.69 -2.08 -3.80
CA ASP A 49 15.52 -2.39 -2.98
C ASP A 49 15.68 -1.98 -1.52
N LYS A 50 16.92 -1.92 -1.01
CA LYS A 50 17.21 -1.46 0.36
C LYS A 50 16.92 0.03 0.52
N GLU A 51 17.29 0.83 -0.46
CA GLU A 51 17.01 2.26 -0.53
C GLU A 51 15.51 2.51 -0.63
N LEU A 52 14.83 1.71 -1.44
CA LEU A 52 13.38 1.78 -1.57
C LEU A 52 12.66 1.47 -0.24
N GLN A 53 13.12 0.47 0.50
CA GLN A 53 12.58 0.14 1.82
C GLN A 53 12.79 1.26 2.83
N GLN A 54 13.93 1.94 2.82
CA GLN A 54 14.20 3.10 3.69
C GLN A 54 13.24 4.25 3.37
N LEU A 55 13.03 4.57 2.09
CA LEU A 55 12.09 5.60 1.65
C LEU A 55 10.64 5.30 2.08
N ALA A 56 10.26 4.03 2.14
CA ALA A 56 8.94 3.60 2.61
C ALA A 56 8.77 3.73 4.14
N GLN A 57 9.85 3.62 4.92
CA GLN A 57 9.81 3.73 6.38
C GLN A 57 9.68 5.18 6.87
N ASP A 58 10.25 6.14 6.14
CA ASP A 58 10.28 7.56 6.52
C ASP A 58 8.96 8.30 6.24
N GLY A 59 7.96 7.64 5.71
CA GLY A 59 6.68 8.25 5.35
C GLY A 59 5.47 7.53 5.94
N ALA A 60 4.41 8.30 6.21
CA ALA A 60 3.07 7.85 6.62
C ALA A 60 2.32 7.02 5.55
N ILE A 61 3.02 6.57 4.52
CA ILE A 61 2.48 5.70 3.48
C ILE A 61 2.68 4.28 3.98
N GLY A 62 1.59 3.63 4.38
CA GLY A 62 1.62 2.25 4.83
C GLY A 62 2.48 1.40 3.90
N ARG A 63 3.25 0.46 4.48
CA ARG A 63 4.23 -0.43 3.84
C ARG A 63 3.62 -1.36 2.77
N ARG A 64 2.87 -0.83 1.82
CA ARG A 64 2.55 -1.52 0.58
C ARG A 64 3.70 -1.25 -0.37
N LEU A 65 4.65 -2.15 -0.32
CA LEU A 65 5.96 -2.05 -0.93
C LEU A 65 5.83 -1.91 -2.45
N ALA A 66 6.45 -0.87 -2.99
CA ALA A 66 6.96 -0.94 -4.35
C ALA A 66 7.81 -2.21 -4.49
N ASP A 67 7.63 -2.95 -5.56
CA ASP A 67 8.27 -4.25 -5.68
C ASP A 67 9.77 -4.12 -5.87
N HIS A 68 10.22 -3.27 -6.79
CA HIS A 68 11.63 -3.06 -7.09
C HIS A 68 11.97 -1.63 -7.47
N LEU A 69 13.15 -1.20 -7.08
CA LEU A 69 13.83 -0.04 -7.61
C LEU A 69 15.10 -0.52 -8.30
N VAL A 70 15.17 -0.35 -9.62
CA VAL A 70 16.26 -0.88 -10.43
C VAL A 70 16.94 0.25 -11.19
N ARG A 71 18.26 0.35 -11.05
CA ARG A 71 19.10 1.25 -11.83
C ARG A 71 19.49 0.55 -13.13
N VAL A 72 19.20 1.20 -14.26
CA VAL A 72 19.55 0.71 -15.58
C VAL A 72 20.26 1.80 -16.38
N HIS A 73 21.03 1.41 -17.38
CA HIS A 73 21.67 2.32 -18.32
C HIS A 73 20.88 2.34 -19.63
N THR A 74 20.76 3.52 -20.27
CA THR A 74 20.12 3.65 -21.57
C THR A 74 21.13 3.60 -22.70
N LEU A 75 20.67 3.21 -23.89
CA LEU A 75 21.51 3.18 -25.11
C LEU A 75 21.92 4.57 -25.59
N GLU A 76 21.15 5.61 -25.27
CA GLU A 76 21.40 7.00 -25.75
C GLU A 76 22.55 7.71 -25.02
N GLY A 77 23.20 7.08 -24.08
CA GLY A 77 24.55 7.43 -23.62
C GLY A 77 24.76 8.79 -22.93
N THR A 78 23.75 9.59 -22.71
CA THR A 78 23.84 10.83 -21.93
C THR A 78 23.72 10.53 -20.46
N GLU A 79 24.81 10.56 -19.69
CA GLU A 79 24.87 10.41 -18.20
C GLU A 79 23.85 9.44 -17.57
N GLY A 80 23.49 8.50 -18.25
CA GLY A 80 22.28 7.86 -18.56
C GLY A 80 21.97 6.60 -17.81
N TRP A 81 21.86 6.61 -16.48
CA TRP A 81 21.07 5.60 -15.81
C TRP A 81 19.72 6.18 -15.38
N VAL A 82 18.66 5.40 -15.52
CA VAL A 82 17.32 5.72 -15.06
C VAL A 82 16.92 4.76 -13.95
N LEU A 83 16.02 5.19 -13.10
CA LEU A 83 15.45 4.35 -12.06
C LEU A 83 14.12 3.80 -12.54
N VAL A 84 13.99 2.49 -12.51
CA VAL A 84 12.75 1.79 -12.87
C VAL A 84 12.08 1.36 -11.57
N HIS A 85 10.98 2.01 -11.26
CA HIS A 85 10.11 1.64 -10.15
C HIS A 85 9.06 0.68 -10.68
N VAL A 86 9.07 -0.56 -10.21
CA VAL A 86 8.12 -1.61 -10.60
C VAL A 86 7.15 -1.86 -9.45
N GLU A 87 5.88 -1.89 -9.78
CA GLU A 87 4.79 -2.19 -8.83
C GLU A 87 3.91 -3.28 -9.41
N MET A 88 3.65 -4.33 -8.62
CA MET A 88 2.69 -5.38 -8.96
C MET A 88 1.42 -5.18 -8.15
N GLN A 89 0.34 -4.75 -8.83
CA GLN A 89 -0.92 -4.45 -8.18
C GLN A 89 -1.96 -5.55 -8.44
N ALA A 90 -2.26 -6.33 -7.41
CA ALA A 90 -3.15 -7.51 -7.52
C ALA A 90 -4.64 -7.21 -7.25
N TRP A 91 -4.98 -6.01 -6.78
CA TRP A 91 -6.37 -5.59 -6.47
C TRP A 91 -6.63 -4.14 -6.85
N HIS A 92 -7.90 -3.78 -6.90
CA HIS A 92 -8.31 -2.40 -7.15
C HIS A 92 -7.96 -1.51 -5.94
N ASP A 93 -7.07 -0.54 -6.13
CA ASP A 93 -6.68 0.42 -5.13
C ASP A 93 -6.82 1.85 -5.69
N PRO A 94 -7.83 2.61 -5.24
CA PRO A 94 -8.02 3.99 -5.69
C PRO A 94 -6.86 4.92 -5.37
N GLN A 95 -6.04 4.60 -4.36
CA GLN A 95 -4.90 5.40 -3.93
C GLN A 95 -3.61 5.07 -4.69
N LEU A 96 -3.62 4.04 -5.56
CA LEU A 96 -2.44 3.65 -6.33
C LEU A 96 -1.79 4.81 -7.08
N PRO A 97 -2.52 5.69 -7.81
CA PRO A 97 -1.89 6.79 -8.53
C PRO A 97 -1.13 7.76 -7.63
N GLU A 98 -1.70 8.12 -6.48
CA GLU A 98 -1.06 9.00 -5.50
C GLU A 98 0.17 8.33 -4.87
N ARG A 99 0.09 7.03 -4.59
CA ARG A 99 1.21 6.25 -4.07
C ARG A 99 2.37 6.18 -5.07
N ILE A 100 2.08 5.93 -6.36
CA ILE A 100 3.08 5.94 -7.43
C ILE A 100 3.76 7.30 -7.54
N PHE A 101 2.98 8.40 -7.49
CA PHE A 101 3.53 9.75 -7.49
C PHE A 101 4.45 9.97 -6.28
N THR A 102 4.04 9.55 -5.10
CA THR A 102 4.84 9.76 -3.89
C THR A 102 6.17 9.02 -3.95
N TYR A 103 6.19 7.75 -4.40
CA TYR A 103 7.44 7.01 -4.59
C TYR A 103 8.29 7.64 -5.69
N HIS A 104 7.71 7.98 -6.83
CA HIS A 104 8.40 8.65 -7.93
C HIS A 104 9.11 9.92 -7.48
N TYR A 105 8.39 10.80 -6.77
CA TYR A 105 8.92 12.04 -6.24
C TYR A 105 10.07 11.81 -5.26
N ARG A 106 9.90 10.91 -4.29
CA ARG A 106 10.92 10.61 -3.29
C ARG A 106 12.20 10.00 -3.88
N ILE A 107 12.03 9.08 -4.83
CA ILE A 107 13.16 8.50 -5.56
C ILE A 107 13.89 9.60 -6.33
N TYR A 108 13.16 10.47 -7.04
CA TYR A 108 13.75 11.61 -7.74
C TYR A 108 14.44 12.57 -6.77
N GLU A 109 13.83 12.89 -5.64
CA GLU A 109 14.39 13.79 -4.62
C GLU A 109 15.72 13.25 -4.07
N LEU A 110 15.79 11.96 -3.79
CA LEU A 110 16.98 11.31 -3.25
C LEU A 110 18.13 11.24 -4.29
N HIS A 111 17.81 10.79 -5.49
CA HIS A 111 18.84 10.48 -6.48
C HIS A 111 19.08 11.59 -7.52
N ARG A 112 18.15 12.54 -7.65
CA ARG A 112 18.20 13.63 -8.65
C ARG A 112 18.44 13.09 -10.07
N ARG A 113 17.81 11.98 -10.42
CA ARG A 113 17.88 11.29 -11.71
C ARG A 113 16.48 11.04 -12.26
N PRO A 114 16.33 10.90 -13.57
CA PRO A 114 15.06 10.50 -14.17
C PRO A 114 14.54 9.19 -13.58
N VAL A 115 13.25 9.12 -13.31
CA VAL A 115 12.56 7.96 -12.78
C VAL A 115 11.50 7.51 -13.76
N ALA A 116 11.47 6.24 -14.11
CA ALA A 116 10.37 5.62 -14.84
C ALA A 116 9.56 4.75 -13.87
N SER A 117 8.29 5.07 -13.68
CA SER A 117 7.39 4.24 -12.87
C SER A 117 6.60 3.32 -13.79
N LEU A 118 6.72 2.01 -13.57
CA LEU A 118 6.12 0.94 -14.36
C LEU A 118 5.23 0.09 -13.46
N VAL A 119 3.98 -0.09 -13.85
CA VAL A 119 2.98 -0.79 -13.03
C VAL A 119 2.43 -1.98 -13.80
N VAL A 120 2.39 -3.15 -13.17
CA VAL A 120 1.70 -4.33 -13.70
C VAL A 120 0.43 -4.56 -12.90
N LEU A 121 -0.71 -4.48 -13.58
CA LEU A 121 -2.03 -4.64 -12.98
C LEU A 121 -2.48 -6.09 -13.10
N ALA A 122 -2.59 -6.77 -11.97
CA ALA A 122 -2.99 -8.17 -11.87
C ALA A 122 -4.42 -8.35 -11.30
N ASP A 123 -5.17 -7.27 -11.10
CA ASP A 123 -6.55 -7.27 -10.63
C ASP A 123 -7.54 -7.80 -11.68
N GLU A 124 -8.75 -8.17 -11.24
CA GLU A 124 -9.81 -8.74 -12.09
C GLU A 124 -10.70 -7.69 -12.80
N SER A 125 -10.51 -6.39 -12.54
CA SER A 125 -11.32 -5.33 -13.17
C SER A 125 -10.85 -5.04 -14.58
N ARG A 126 -11.73 -5.14 -15.56
CA ARG A 126 -11.41 -4.78 -16.97
C ARG A 126 -11.24 -3.29 -17.19
N HIS A 127 -11.86 -2.46 -16.35
CA HIS A 127 -11.96 -1.01 -16.55
C HIS A 127 -10.96 -0.21 -15.74
N TRP A 128 -10.45 -0.77 -14.64
CA TRP A 128 -9.50 -0.08 -13.80
C TRP A 128 -8.10 -0.10 -14.43
N ARG A 129 -7.66 1.08 -14.90
CA ARG A 129 -6.37 1.26 -15.59
C ARG A 129 -5.77 2.62 -15.24
N PRO A 130 -5.34 2.81 -14.00
CA PRO A 130 -4.69 4.05 -13.61
C PRO A 130 -3.36 4.20 -14.35
N ASP A 131 -3.14 5.36 -14.95
CA ASP A 131 -1.93 5.70 -15.70
C ASP A 131 -1.39 7.08 -15.36
N ARG A 132 -2.05 7.82 -14.46
CA ARG A 132 -1.67 9.18 -14.08
C ARG A 132 -2.14 9.56 -12.69
N PHE A 133 -1.41 10.49 -12.09
CA PHE A 133 -1.79 11.26 -10.91
C PHE A 133 -1.60 12.75 -11.21
N GLY A 134 -2.48 13.59 -10.70
CA GLY A 134 -2.32 15.03 -10.84
C GLY A 134 -3.46 15.83 -10.22
N TYR A 135 -3.19 17.12 -10.05
CA TYR A 135 -4.16 18.10 -9.60
C TYR A 135 -3.82 19.50 -10.15
N SER A 136 -4.81 20.38 -10.18
CA SER A 136 -4.62 21.78 -10.52
C SER A 136 -5.21 22.66 -9.42
N LEU A 137 -4.46 23.65 -8.97
CA LEU A 137 -4.88 24.61 -7.94
C LEU A 137 -4.25 25.98 -8.21
N PHE A 138 -5.07 27.02 -8.26
CA PHE A 138 -4.65 28.42 -8.45
C PHE A 138 -3.72 28.65 -9.66
N GLY A 139 -3.94 27.94 -10.76
CA GLY A 139 -3.10 28.02 -11.95
C GLY A 139 -1.81 27.22 -11.90
N CYS A 140 -1.50 26.57 -10.78
CA CYS A 140 -0.43 25.57 -10.70
C CYS A 140 -0.98 24.20 -11.10
N GLU A 141 -0.27 23.50 -11.96
CA GLU A 141 -0.60 22.14 -12.40
C GLU A 141 0.51 21.18 -12.02
N LEU A 142 0.13 20.06 -11.44
CA LEU A 142 1.01 18.92 -11.21
C LEU A 142 0.42 17.72 -11.95
N ALA A 143 1.24 17.06 -12.76
CA ALA A 143 0.86 15.84 -13.45
C ALA A 143 2.04 14.86 -13.51
N LEU A 144 1.79 13.61 -13.15
CA LEU A 144 2.67 12.48 -13.38
C LEU A 144 1.92 11.47 -14.23
N GLN A 145 2.45 11.14 -15.40
CA GLN A 145 2.00 10.01 -16.20
C GLN A 145 2.97 8.84 -16.03
N PHE A 146 2.44 7.64 -15.78
CA PHE A 146 3.21 6.41 -15.63
C PHE A 146 2.69 5.31 -16.55
N ARG A 147 3.52 4.30 -16.81
CA ARG A 147 3.17 3.21 -17.73
C ARG A 147 2.54 2.06 -16.95
N THR A 148 1.40 1.55 -17.47
CA THR A 148 0.75 0.36 -16.93
C THR A 148 0.64 -0.73 -17.98
N SER A 149 0.81 -1.98 -17.55
CA SER A 149 0.50 -3.18 -18.32
C SER A 149 -0.46 -4.04 -17.52
N LYS A 150 -1.44 -4.68 -18.17
CA LYS A 150 -2.49 -5.43 -17.47
C LYS A 150 -2.50 -6.90 -17.88
N LEU A 151 -2.45 -7.80 -16.87
CA LEU A 151 -2.47 -9.25 -17.11
C LEU A 151 -3.72 -9.68 -17.89
N LEU A 152 -4.88 -9.07 -17.60
CA LEU A 152 -6.14 -9.38 -18.26
C LEU A 152 -6.13 -9.14 -19.78
N ASP A 153 -5.22 -8.32 -20.33
CA ASP A 153 -5.08 -8.10 -21.77
C ASP A 153 -4.61 -9.35 -22.49
N HIS A 154 -4.01 -10.27 -21.77
CA HIS A 154 -3.56 -11.57 -22.26
C HIS A 154 -4.58 -12.69 -22.05
N ALA A 155 -5.73 -12.41 -21.40
CA ALA A 155 -6.67 -13.46 -20.97
C ALA A 155 -7.26 -14.29 -22.12
N GLU A 156 -7.40 -13.71 -23.31
CA GLU A 156 -7.94 -14.42 -24.49
C GLU A 156 -6.85 -15.20 -25.24
N ARG A 157 -5.57 -14.97 -24.92
CA ARG A 157 -4.42 -15.54 -25.61
C ARG A 157 -3.61 -16.51 -24.75
N ILE A 158 -4.24 -17.18 -23.78
CA ILE A 158 -3.53 -18.09 -22.84
C ILE A 158 -2.76 -19.18 -23.60
N ASP A 159 -3.33 -19.77 -24.68
CA ASP A 159 -2.62 -20.78 -25.45
C ASP A 159 -1.38 -20.23 -26.19
N ALA A 160 -1.37 -18.96 -26.54
CA ALA A 160 -0.18 -18.29 -27.07
C ALA A 160 0.87 -18.07 -25.97
N LEU A 161 0.44 -17.62 -24.79
CA LEU A 161 1.33 -17.47 -23.63
C LEU A 161 2.04 -18.78 -23.26
N LEU A 162 1.32 -19.90 -23.35
CA LEU A 162 1.88 -21.23 -23.04
C LEU A 162 2.95 -21.68 -24.03
N LYS A 163 3.00 -21.10 -25.22
CA LYS A 163 4.01 -21.39 -26.27
C LYS A 163 5.16 -20.38 -26.28
N ASP A 164 5.00 -19.27 -25.59
CA ASP A 164 6.00 -18.20 -25.53
C ASP A 164 7.23 -18.65 -24.75
N GLU A 165 8.43 -18.31 -25.23
CA GLU A 165 9.70 -18.62 -24.57
C GLU A 165 10.01 -17.67 -23.39
N ASN A 166 9.28 -16.57 -23.28
CA ASN A 166 9.44 -15.64 -22.16
C ASN A 166 8.82 -16.22 -20.86
N PRO A 167 9.57 -16.30 -19.75
CA PRO A 167 9.06 -16.84 -18.48
C PRO A 167 7.83 -16.06 -17.95
N PHE A 168 7.73 -14.77 -18.21
CA PHE A 168 6.60 -13.97 -17.76
C PHE A 168 5.30 -14.27 -18.53
N ALA A 169 5.38 -14.83 -19.72
CA ALA A 169 4.22 -15.39 -20.38
C ALA A 169 3.60 -16.55 -19.59
N LEU A 170 4.45 -17.47 -19.06
CA LEU A 170 3.99 -18.56 -18.19
C LEU A 170 3.45 -18.05 -16.84
N PHE A 171 4.11 -17.07 -16.25
CA PHE A 171 3.61 -16.47 -14.98
C PHE A 171 2.27 -15.77 -15.18
N THR A 172 2.11 -15.02 -16.28
CA THR A 172 0.84 -14.41 -16.67
C THR A 172 -0.24 -15.46 -16.85
N ALA A 173 0.06 -16.54 -17.57
CA ALA A 173 -0.88 -17.65 -17.76
C ALA A 173 -1.24 -18.32 -16.42
N ALA A 174 -0.28 -18.57 -15.54
CA ALA A 174 -0.51 -19.14 -14.22
C ALA A 174 -1.41 -18.26 -13.37
N HIS A 175 -1.17 -16.94 -13.35
CA HIS A 175 -1.99 -15.99 -12.61
C HIS A 175 -3.42 -15.94 -13.14
N LEU A 176 -3.60 -15.80 -14.45
CA LEU A 176 -4.92 -15.78 -15.09
C LEU A 176 -5.70 -17.09 -14.91
N LEU A 177 -5.01 -18.24 -14.95
CA LEU A 177 -5.62 -19.53 -14.67
C LEU A 177 -6.00 -19.66 -13.19
N THR A 178 -5.23 -19.08 -12.28
CA THR A 178 -5.57 -19.02 -10.85
C THR A 178 -6.84 -18.21 -10.61
N GLN A 179 -6.97 -17.05 -11.24
CA GLN A 179 -8.20 -16.24 -11.19
C GLN A 179 -9.40 -17.02 -11.76
N ARG A 180 -9.27 -17.61 -12.94
CA ARG A 180 -10.34 -18.40 -13.58
C ARG A 180 -10.77 -19.65 -12.79
N THR A 181 -9.89 -20.18 -11.97
CA THR A 181 -10.13 -21.38 -11.16
C THR A 181 -10.37 -21.06 -9.69
N HIS A 182 -10.71 -19.80 -9.37
CA HIS A 182 -11.06 -19.40 -8.01
C HIS A 182 -12.18 -20.31 -7.49
N LEU A 183 -12.05 -20.84 -6.27
CA LEU A 183 -12.97 -21.81 -5.64
C LEU A 183 -13.14 -23.16 -6.39
N LEU A 184 -12.32 -23.46 -7.40
CA LEU A 184 -12.40 -24.69 -8.20
C LEU A 184 -11.09 -25.48 -8.13
N PRO A 185 -10.72 -26.08 -6.97
CA PRO A 185 -9.40 -26.65 -6.75
C PRO A 185 -9.06 -27.80 -7.71
N LYS A 186 -10.06 -28.60 -8.13
CA LYS A 186 -9.84 -29.66 -9.15
C LYS A 186 -9.49 -29.09 -10.53
N ARG A 187 -10.11 -27.98 -10.93
CA ARG A 187 -9.76 -27.30 -12.18
C ARG A 187 -8.41 -26.65 -12.10
N ARG A 188 -8.07 -26.07 -10.93
CA ARG A 188 -6.72 -25.52 -10.68
C ARG A 188 -5.64 -26.60 -10.76
N LEU A 189 -5.88 -27.78 -10.20
CA LEU A 189 -5.00 -28.93 -10.34
C LEU A 189 -4.73 -29.29 -11.80
N ALA A 190 -5.77 -29.38 -12.63
CA ALA A 190 -5.63 -29.69 -14.05
C ALA A 190 -4.82 -28.61 -14.80
N ALA A 191 -5.07 -27.33 -14.50
CA ALA A 191 -4.33 -26.22 -15.08
C ALA A 191 -2.85 -26.22 -14.64
N LYS A 192 -2.57 -26.40 -13.35
CA LYS A 192 -1.21 -26.47 -12.80
C LYS A 192 -0.44 -27.66 -13.37
N ARG A 193 -1.09 -28.82 -13.52
CA ARG A 193 -0.51 -30.00 -14.19
C ARG A 193 -0.10 -29.71 -15.63
N LYS A 194 -0.99 -29.04 -16.41
CA LYS A 194 -0.66 -28.64 -17.78
C LYS A 194 0.56 -27.73 -17.83
N LEU A 195 0.61 -26.72 -16.95
CA LEU A 195 1.76 -25.79 -16.86
C LEU A 195 3.05 -26.50 -16.45
N ALA A 196 3.02 -27.38 -15.47
CA ALA A 196 4.17 -28.15 -15.03
C ALA A 196 4.73 -29.00 -16.17
N ARG A 197 3.88 -29.73 -16.89
CA ARG A 197 4.30 -30.54 -18.04
C ARG A 197 4.93 -29.69 -19.14
N LEU A 198 4.32 -28.56 -19.48
CA LEU A 198 4.88 -27.64 -20.47
C LEU A 198 6.24 -27.09 -20.03
N LEU A 199 6.40 -26.78 -18.74
CA LEU A 199 7.65 -26.28 -18.21
C LEU A 199 8.76 -27.35 -18.28
N PHE A 200 8.46 -28.59 -17.89
CA PHE A 200 9.43 -29.69 -17.92
C PHE A 200 9.77 -30.17 -19.35
N ALA A 201 8.88 -29.97 -20.30
CA ALA A 201 9.13 -30.30 -21.71
C ALA A 201 10.00 -29.26 -22.44
N ARG A 202 10.32 -28.12 -21.81
CA ARG A 202 11.17 -27.08 -22.41
C ARG A 202 12.65 -27.44 -22.29
N ASP A 203 13.40 -27.15 -23.34
CA ASP A 203 14.87 -27.30 -23.34
C ASP A 203 15.53 -26.08 -22.63
N TRP A 204 15.21 -25.93 -21.35
CA TRP A 204 15.78 -24.89 -20.50
C TRP A 204 16.75 -25.47 -19.48
N ALA A 205 17.72 -24.64 -19.05
CA ALA A 205 18.60 -25.02 -17.96
C ALA A 205 17.79 -25.47 -16.72
N ARG A 206 18.23 -26.54 -16.09
CA ARG A 206 17.58 -27.17 -14.91
C ARG A 206 17.19 -26.14 -13.85
N GLN A 207 18.12 -25.26 -13.46
CA GLN A 207 17.87 -24.25 -12.43
C GLN A 207 16.77 -23.28 -12.85
N ARG A 208 16.69 -22.92 -14.13
CA ARG A 208 15.61 -22.08 -14.66
C ARG A 208 14.26 -22.77 -14.49
N ILE A 209 14.15 -24.04 -14.84
CA ILE A 209 12.91 -24.84 -14.69
C ILE A 209 12.49 -24.90 -13.22
N VAL A 210 13.42 -25.18 -12.31
CA VAL A 210 13.15 -25.21 -10.86
C VAL A 210 12.65 -23.88 -10.35
N ASN A 211 13.33 -22.79 -10.65
CA ASN A 211 12.93 -21.44 -10.23
C ASN A 211 11.53 -21.07 -10.74
N LEU A 212 11.25 -21.36 -12.01
CA LEU A 212 9.95 -21.05 -12.62
C LEU A 212 8.84 -21.93 -12.03
N PHE A 213 9.13 -23.19 -11.77
CA PHE A 213 8.18 -24.08 -11.12
C PHE A 213 7.82 -23.57 -9.71
N HIS A 214 8.78 -23.09 -8.94
CA HIS A 214 8.56 -22.49 -7.61
C HIS A 214 7.59 -21.31 -7.67
N VAL A 215 7.77 -20.42 -8.65
CA VAL A 215 6.87 -19.28 -8.83
C VAL A 215 5.45 -19.72 -9.22
N ILE A 216 5.33 -20.68 -10.15
CA ILE A 216 4.03 -21.25 -10.56
C ILE A 216 3.36 -21.96 -9.38
N ASP A 217 4.11 -22.73 -8.63
CA ASP A 217 3.64 -23.47 -7.45
C ASP A 217 3.06 -22.52 -6.40
N TRP A 218 3.74 -21.42 -6.17
CA TRP A 218 3.28 -20.40 -5.25
C TRP A 218 2.02 -19.66 -5.74
N ILE A 219 1.98 -19.27 -7.01
CA ILE A 219 0.82 -18.58 -7.61
C ILE A 219 -0.41 -19.50 -7.62
N MET A 220 -0.24 -20.78 -7.97
CA MET A 220 -1.32 -21.76 -8.15
C MET A 220 -1.44 -22.73 -6.96
N ARG A 221 -1.60 -22.20 -5.75
CA ARG A 221 -1.74 -23.04 -4.54
C ARG A 221 -2.89 -24.02 -4.64
N LEU A 222 -2.66 -25.22 -4.19
CA LEU A 222 -3.64 -26.29 -4.07
C LEU A 222 -3.76 -26.73 -2.60
N PRO A 223 -4.89 -27.33 -2.19
CA PRO A 223 -4.97 -28.12 -0.96
C PRO A 223 -3.95 -29.26 -0.97
N ASP A 224 -3.41 -29.64 0.19
CA ASP A 224 -2.33 -30.61 0.33
C ASP A 224 -2.60 -31.95 -0.38
N GLU A 225 -3.84 -32.47 -0.26
CA GLU A 225 -4.24 -33.70 -0.95
C GLU A 225 -4.14 -33.63 -2.48
N LEU A 226 -4.45 -32.44 -3.05
CA LEU A 226 -4.36 -32.22 -4.50
C LEU A 226 -2.93 -31.94 -4.94
N GLU A 227 -2.12 -31.36 -4.06
CA GLU A 227 -0.69 -31.18 -4.28
C GLU A 227 0.02 -32.53 -4.37
N ASP A 228 -0.27 -33.44 -3.43
CA ASP A 228 0.28 -34.80 -3.46
C ASP A 228 -0.13 -35.56 -4.73
N ARG A 229 -1.36 -35.42 -5.18
CA ARG A 229 -1.82 -35.98 -6.47
C ARG A 229 -1.08 -35.38 -7.66
N LEU A 230 -0.85 -34.08 -7.68
CA LEU A 230 -0.08 -33.43 -8.73
C LEU A 230 1.31 -34.07 -8.85
N TRP A 231 1.98 -34.25 -7.71
CA TRP A 231 3.33 -34.86 -7.69
C TRP A 231 3.34 -36.30 -8.11
N GLN A 232 2.35 -37.10 -7.69
CA GLN A 232 2.20 -38.48 -8.16
C GLN A 232 2.04 -38.54 -9.67
N ASP A 233 1.14 -37.73 -10.23
CA ASP A 233 0.88 -37.66 -11.68
C ASP A 233 2.11 -37.24 -12.49
N ILE A 234 2.90 -36.27 -11.98
CA ILE A 234 4.12 -35.80 -12.65
C ILE A 234 5.20 -36.95 -12.61
N ILE A 235 5.41 -37.61 -11.47
CA ILE A 235 6.38 -38.69 -11.32
C ILE A 235 6.01 -39.89 -12.22
N GLU A 236 4.72 -40.22 -12.33
CA GLU A 236 4.26 -41.35 -13.14
C GLU A 236 4.42 -41.11 -14.65
N HIS A 237 4.21 -39.88 -15.12
CA HIS A 237 4.21 -39.57 -16.55
C HIS A 237 5.56 -39.16 -17.10
N GLU A 238 6.40 -38.48 -16.30
CA GLU A 238 7.70 -37.95 -16.74
C GLU A 238 8.87 -38.92 -16.41
N GLY A 239 8.56 -40.00 -15.68
CA GLY A 239 9.55 -40.98 -15.22
C GLY A 239 10.30 -40.57 -13.95
N ARG A 240 10.43 -41.53 -12.99
CA ARG A 240 11.09 -41.30 -11.70
C ARG A 240 12.48 -40.66 -11.77
N PRO A 241 13.38 -41.07 -12.68
CA PRO A 241 14.75 -40.55 -12.69
C PRO A 241 14.82 -39.07 -13.06
N THR A 242 13.90 -38.56 -13.92
CA THR A 242 13.93 -37.19 -14.42
C THR A 242 13.45 -36.21 -13.35
N MET A 243 12.39 -36.58 -12.62
CA MET A 243 11.80 -35.68 -11.62
C MET A 243 12.52 -35.65 -10.28
N GLU A 244 13.01 -36.81 -9.80
CA GLU A 244 13.85 -36.84 -8.60
C GLU A 244 15.17 -36.09 -8.79
N ASN A 245 15.63 -36.00 -10.04
CA ASN A 245 16.78 -35.19 -10.42
C ASN A 245 16.45 -33.68 -10.49
N TYR A 246 15.23 -33.30 -10.85
CA TYR A 246 14.82 -31.88 -10.94
C TYR A 246 14.44 -31.29 -9.58
N ILE A 247 13.65 -32.02 -8.77
CA ILE A 247 13.19 -31.53 -7.44
C ILE A 247 13.21 -32.71 -6.46
N PRO A 248 14.34 -32.99 -5.78
CA PRO A 248 14.46 -34.06 -4.79
C PRO A 248 13.38 -33.92 -3.71
N ARG A 249 12.92 -35.07 -3.16
CA ARG A 249 11.90 -35.07 -2.09
C ARG A 249 12.32 -34.20 -0.89
N GLY A 250 13.60 -34.14 -0.57
CA GLY A 250 14.17 -33.27 0.45
C GLY A 250 13.99 -31.79 0.11
N ALA A 251 14.27 -31.37 -1.13
CA ALA A 251 14.10 -30.00 -1.59
C ALA A 251 12.62 -29.57 -1.60
N ARG A 252 11.68 -30.51 -1.85
CA ARG A 252 10.23 -30.23 -1.74
C ARG A 252 9.79 -29.98 -0.30
N ILE A 253 10.34 -30.72 0.65
CA ILE A 253 10.06 -30.54 2.08
C ILE A 253 10.66 -29.21 2.57
N GLU A 254 11.88 -28.91 2.16
CA GLU A 254 12.59 -27.68 2.49
C GLU A 254 11.89 -26.46 1.89
N MET A 255 11.46 -26.54 0.65
CA MET A 255 10.65 -25.53 -0.04
C MET A 255 9.29 -25.27 0.64
N ARG A 256 8.58 -26.34 1.07
CA ARG A 256 7.34 -26.19 1.85
C ARG A 256 7.61 -25.53 3.22
N ARG A 257 8.74 -25.86 3.84
CA ARG A 257 9.16 -25.27 5.11
C ARG A 257 9.52 -23.78 4.95
N GLU A 258 10.35 -23.45 3.96
CA GLU A 258 10.67 -22.05 3.64
C GLU A 258 9.43 -21.23 3.31
N LEU A 259 8.49 -21.82 2.55
CA LEU A 259 7.21 -21.20 2.24
C LEU A 259 6.35 -20.98 3.50
N ALA A 260 6.31 -21.96 4.40
CA ALA A 260 5.58 -21.85 5.66
C ALA A 260 6.21 -20.81 6.59
N GLU A 261 7.55 -20.78 6.68
CA GLU A 261 8.31 -19.80 7.46
C GLU A 261 8.15 -18.37 6.89
N ALA A 262 8.19 -18.23 5.56
CA ALA A 262 7.95 -16.95 4.89
C ALA A 262 6.52 -16.46 5.13
N LYS A 263 5.52 -17.34 5.08
CA LYS A 263 4.12 -17.04 5.40
C LYS A 263 3.94 -16.60 6.85
N GLU A 264 4.55 -17.33 7.78
CA GLU A 264 4.48 -17.01 9.21
C GLU A 264 5.19 -15.70 9.53
N LYS A 265 6.32 -15.43 8.86
CA LYS A 265 7.02 -14.15 8.95
C LYS A 265 6.17 -13.01 8.40
N ALA A 266 5.58 -13.16 7.22
CA ALA A 266 4.70 -12.16 6.63
C ALA A 266 3.46 -11.89 7.50
N MET A 267 2.87 -12.93 8.10
CA MET A 267 1.77 -12.76 9.07
C MET A 267 2.20 -12.02 10.33
N ARG A 268 3.37 -12.34 10.90
CA ARG A 268 3.92 -11.63 12.08
C ARG A 268 4.23 -10.17 11.76
N ASP A 269 4.88 -9.93 10.64
CA ASP A 269 5.24 -8.58 10.20
C ASP A 269 3.97 -7.75 9.93
N GLY A 270 2.96 -8.31 9.26
CA GLY A 270 1.66 -7.66 9.04
C GLY A 270 0.90 -7.37 10.35
N HIS A 271 0.92 -8.30 11.32
CA HIS A 271 0.28 -8.07 12.62
C HIS A 271 0.99 -6.96 13.42
N LEU A 272 2.32 -6.99 13.49
CA LEU A 272 3.12 -5.95 14.14
C LEU A 272 2.91 -4.58 13.48
N GLN A 273 2.81 -4.57 12.17
CA GLN A 273 2.54 -3.37 11.40
C GLN A 273 1.15 -2.80 11.67
N GLY A 274 0.10 -3.63 11.63
CA GLY A 274 -1.27 -3.20 11.96
C GLY A 274 -1.39 -2.63 13.38
N LEU A 275 -0.65 -3.19 14.34
CA LEU A 275 -0.59 -2.71 15.72
C LEU A 275 0.12 -1.35 15.82
N GLN A 276 1.20 -1.15 15.05
CA GLN A 276 1.92 0.13 15.00
C GLN A 276 1.10 1.22 14.31
N GLU A 277 0.46 0.90 13.18
CA GLU A 277 -0.41 1.82 12.44
C GLU A 277 -1.62 2.23 13.28
N GLY A 278 -2.32 1.28 13.91
CA GLY A 278 -3.44 1.57 14.81
C GLY A 278 -3.03 2.45 15.99
N ARG A 279 -1.84 2.23 16.56
CA ARG A 279 -1.30 3.08 17.63
C ARG A 279 -0.95 4.51 17.13
N GLN A 280 -0.38 4.65 15.95
CA GLN A 280 -0.07 5.97 15.38
C GLN A 280 -1.33 6.76 15.04
N VAL A 281 -2.32 6.13 14.40
CA VAL A 281 -3.61 6.75 14.08
C VAL A 281 -4.31 7.18 15.37
N GLY A 282 -4.45 6.29 16.34
CA GLY A 282 -5.09 6.62 17.62
C GLY A 282 -4.38 7.74 18.40
N LEU A 283 -3.03 7.79 18.33
CA LEU A 283 -2.27 8.89 18.96
C LEU A 283 -2.48 10.23 18.23
N GLN A 284 -2.61 10.21 16.92
CA GLN A 284 -2.82 11.39 16.09
C GLN A 284 -4.25 11.93 16.26
N GLU A 285 -5.25 11.06 16.25
CA GLU A 285 -6.65 11.39 16.50
C GLU A 285 -6.83 11.95 17.92
N GLY A 286 -6.31 11.26 18.94
CA GLY A 286 -6.39 11.73 20.33
C GLY A 286 -5.69 13.08 20.57
N ARG A 287 -4.58 13.37 19.86
CA ARG A 287 -3.94 14.69 19.92
C ARG A 287 -4.78 15.76 19.25
N GLN A 288 -5.43 15.43 18.13
CA GLN A 288 -6.27 16.39 17.40
C GLN A 288 -7.54 16.71 18.18
N GLU A 289 -8.20 15.71 18.73
CA GLU A 289 -9.39 15.85 19.59
C GLU A 289 -9.03 16.64 20.86
N GLY A 290 -7.99 16.25 21.60
CA GLY A 290 -7.56 16.96 22.79
C GLY A 290 -7.16 18.41 22.52
N ARG A 291 -6.57 18.71 21.35
CA ARG A 291 -6.27 20.10 20.95
C ARG A 291 -7.54 20.90 20.65
N GLN A 292 -8.53 20.29 19.96
CA GLN A 292 -9.81 20.96 19.68
C GLN A 292 -10.59 21.22 20.94
N GLU A 293 -10.69 20.24 21.83
CA GLU A 293 -11.35 20.40 23.14
C GLU A 293 -10.67 21.47 24.01
N GLY A 294 -9.32 21.45 24.06
CA GLY A 294 -8.54 22.46 24.78
C GLY A 294 -8.74 23.88 24.26
N ILE A 295 -8.78 24.05 22.92
CA ILE A 295 -9.08 25.36 22.30
C ILE A 295 -10.51 25.81 22.65
N GLN A 296 -11.51 24.94 22.53
CA GLN A 296 -12.90 25.28 22.86
C GLN A 296 -13.08 25.65 24.34
N GLN A 297 -12.46 24.89 25.21
CA GLN A 297 -12.50 25.14 26.65
C GLN A 297 -11.79 26.42 27.02
N GLY A 298 -10.61 26.68 26.42
CA GLY A 298 -9.86 27.92 26.61
C GLY A 298 -10.61 29.15 26.09
N MET A 299 -11.26 29.06 24.92
CA MET A 299 -12.11 30.15 24.40
C MET A 299 -13.30 30.44 25.31
N ARG A 300 -13.96 29.39 25.84
CA ARG A 300 -15.11 29.53 26.74
C ARG A 300 -14.72 30.22 28.06
N GLN A 301 -13.61 29.77 28.65
CA GLN A 301 -13.07 30.39 29.87
C GLN A 301 -12.57 31.81 29.64
N GLY A 302 -11.90 32.09 28.51
CA GLY A 302 -11.46 33.41 28.14
C GLY A 302 -12.60 34.39 27.92
N MET A 303 -13.68 33.95 27.25
CA MET A 303 -14.89 34.78 27.10
C MET A 303 -15.56 35.07 28.44
N GLN A 304 -15.71 34.08 29.31
CA GLN A 304 -16.30 34.26 30.64
C GLN A 304 -15.48 35.24 31.49
N HIS A 305 -14.17 35.07 31.52
CA HIS A 305 -13.26 35.94 32.27
C HIS A 305 -13.27 37.39 31.72
N GLY A 306 -13.22 37.55 30.41
CA GLY A 306 -13.29 38.84 29.73
C GLY A 306 -14.60 39.58 30.01
N GLN A 307 -15.74 38.88 29.98
CA GLN A 307 -17.04 39.47 30.32
C GLN A 307 -17.14 39.83 31.81
N ALA A 308 -16.63 38.98 32.69
CA ALA A 308 -16.60 39.30 34.13
C ALA A 308 -15.75 40.56 34.42
N MET A 309 -14.59 40.66 33.78
CA MET A 309 -13.74 41.85 33.91
C MET A 309 -14.39 43.14 33.37
N LEU A 310 -15.00 43.03 32.19
CA LEU A 310 -15.71 44.16 31.59
C LEU A 310 -16.90 44.62 32.44
N LEU A 311 -17.68 43.69 32.96
CA LEU A 311 -18.82 43.93 33.85
C LEU A 311 -18.36 44.59 35.15
N THR A 312 -17.29 44.11 35.76
CA THR A 312 -16.68 44.70 36.97
C THR A 312 -16.26 46.15 36.71
N LEU A 313 -15.61 46.42 35.58
CA LEU A 313 -15.22 47.80 35.20
C LEU A 313 -16.42 48.72 35.02
N GLN A 314 -17.47 48.26 34.36
CA GLN A 314 -18.70 49.04 34.13
C GLN A 314 -19.42 49.36 35.43
N LEU A 315 -19.57 48.39 36.32
CA LEU A 315 -20.20 48.52 37.64
C LEU A 315 -19.39 49.46 38.54
N THR A 316 -18.07 49.29 38.59
CA THR A 316 -17.19 50.15 39.39
C THR A 316 -17.25 51.62 38.92
N ARG A 317 -17.29 51.84 37.60
CA ARG A 317 -17.38 53.19 37.01
C ARG A 317 -18.71 53.85 37.31
N ARG A 318 -19.82 53.07 37.37
CA ARG A 318 -21.16 53.60 37.54
C ARG A 318 -21.59 53.76 39.01
N PHE A 319 -21.21 52.80 39.82
CA PHE A 319 -21.71 52.73 41.24
C PHE A 319 -20.58 52.86 42.29
N GLY A 320 -19.31 53.03 41.85
CA GLY A 320 -18.18 53.09 42.78
C GLY A 320 -17.57 51.72 43.09
N PRO A 321 -16.69 51.63 44.07
CA PRO A 321 -16.04 50.35 44.46
C PRO A 321 -17.09 49.28 44.79
N LEU A 322 -16.92 48.09 44.23
CA LEU A 322 -17.82 46.99 44.42
C LEU A 322 -17.58 46.31 45.77
N PRO A 323 -18.65 45.93 46.48
CA PRO A 323 -18.57 45.09 47.67
C PRO A 323 -17.97 43.72 47.34
N ASP A 324 -17.22 43.10 48.27
CA ASP A 324 -16.52 41.84 48.08
C ASP A 324 -17.44 40.69 47.70
N ASP A 325 -18.66 40.67 48.21
CA ASP A 325 -19.68 39.64 47.89
C ASP A 325 -20.16 39.79 46.44
N VAL A 326 -20.29 40.98 45.91
CA VAL A 326 -20.67 41.24 44.51
C VAL A 326 -19.52 40.86 43.60
N ALA A 327 -18.28 41.23 43.93
CA ALA A 327 -17.10 40.84 43.17
C ALA A 327 -16.93 39.32 43.07
N ALA A 328 -17.15 38.59 44.20
CA ALA A 328 -17.10 37.15 44.21
C ALA A 328 -18.22 36.50 43.37
N ARG A 329 -19.44 37.04 43.39
CA ARG A 329 -20.56 36.58 42.54
C ARG A 329 -20.25 36.76 41.05
N ILE A 330 -19.66 37.88 40.64
CA ILE A 330 -19.26 38.14 39.25
C ILE A 330 -18.16 37.14 38.82
N ALA A 331 -17.17 36.89 39.66
CA ALA A 331 -16.07 35.96 39.35
C ALA A 331 -16.54 34.53 39.19
N ALA A 332 -17.58 34.10 39.92
CA ALA A 332 -18.15 32.76 39.86
C ALA A 332 -19.29 32.59 38.86
N ALA A 333 -19.74 33.66 38.21
CA ALA A 333 -20.93 33.65 37.36
C ALA A 333 -20.74 32.95 36.02
N SER A 334 -21.80 32.28 35.57
CA SER A 334 -21.85 31.75 34.20
C SER A 334 -21.90 32.86 33.12
N LEU A 335 -21.55 32.53 31.90
CA LEU A 335 -21.58 33.45 30.77
C LEU A 335 -22.97 34.11 30.62
N GLU A 336 -24.03 33.33 30.80
CA GLU A 336 -25.42 33.78 30.71
C GLU A 336 -25.78 34.78 31.82
N GLN A 337 -25.36 34.51 33.06
CA GLN A 337 -25.51 35.42 34.18
C GLN A 337 -24.76 36.74 33.96
N LEU A 338 -23.52 36.68 33.45
CA LEU A 338 -22.73 37.88 33.16
C LEU A 338 -23.39 38.73 32.05
N GLN A 339 -23.95 38.13 31.02
CA GLN A 339 -24.70 38.81 29.97
C GLN A 339 -25.97 39.46 30.50
N GLY A 340 -26.73 38.75 31.32
CA GLY A 340 -27.93 39.27 31.98
C GLY A 340 -27.63 40.50 32.83
N TRP A 341 -26.60 40.42 33.69
CA TRP A 341 -26.18 41.56 34.51
C TRP A 341 -25.60 42.72 33.67
N ALA A 342 -24.85 42.46 32.60
CA ALA A 342 -24.34 43.47 31.71
C ALA A 342 -25.48 44.25 31.02
N THR A 343 -26.57 43.57 30.68
CA THR A 343 -27.78 44.27 30.16
C THR A 343 -28.47 45.06 31.26
N ALA A 344 -28.63 44.49 32.45
CA ALA A 344 -29.29 45.16 33.59
C ALA A 344 -28.55 46.41 34.06
N VAL A 345 -27.20 46.45 33.92
CA VAL A 345 -26.40 47.65 34.28
C VAL A 345 -26.86 48.88 33.54
N ILE A 346 -27.42 48.80 32.34
CA ILE A 346 -27.82 49.95 31.51
C ILE A 346 -28.94 50.73 32.20
N ASP A 347 -29.93 50.06 32.76
CA ASP A 347 -31.17 50.68 33.29
C ASP A 347 -31.18 50.73 34.80
N ALA A 348 -30.41 49.93 35.54
CA ALA A 348 -30.41 49.86 37.00
C ALA A 348 -30.00 51.21 37.66
N ARG A 349 -30.65 51.55 38.74
CA ARG A 349 -30.37 52.74 39.55
C ARG A 349 -29.46 52.47 40.73
N SER A 350 -29.36 51.20 41.15
CA SER A 350 -28.50 50.77 42.26
C SER A 350 -27.93 49.35 42.04
N LEU A 351 -26.89 48.99 42.76
CA LEU A 351 -26.33 47.60 42.76
C LEU A 351 -27.31 46.55 43.24
N ASP A 352 -28.20 46.90 44.21
CA ASP A 352 -29.19 45.96 44.78
C ASP A 352 -30.27 45.58 43.73
N GLU A 353 -30.53 46.40 42.73
CA GLU A 353 -31.44 46.06 41.64
C GLU A 353 -30.82 44.96 40.68
N ILE A 354 -29.51 44.92 40.58
CA ILE A 354 -28.82 43.92 39.75
C ILE A 354 -28.48 42.68 40.55
N PHE A 355 -28.11 42.86 41.80
CA PHE A 355 -27.68 41.82 42.73
C PHE A 355 -28.54 41.80 44.00
N PRO A 356 -29.80 41.42 43.90
CA PRO A 356 -30.67 41.40 45.10
C PRO A 356 -30.07 40.53 46.19
N ARG A 357 -30.11 41.05 47.43
CA ARG A 357 -29.73 40.33 48.63
C ARG A 357 -30.88 39.38 48.97
N HIS A 358 -30.60 38.08 48.98
CA HIS A 358 -31.53 37.06 49.49
C HIS A 358 -31.35 36.90 50.99
#